data_62d51d4ea5cdfd45ec071147d11ef4dc
#
_entry.id   62d51d4ea5cdfd45ec071147d11ef4dc
#
_cell.length_a   1.000
_cell.length_b   1.000
_cell.length_c   1.000
_cell.angle_alpha   90.00
_cell.angle_beta   90.00
_cell.angle_gamma   90.00
#
_symmetry.space_group_name_H-M   'P 1'
#
loop_
_entity.id
_entity.type
_entity.pdbx_description
1 polymer ?
#
loop_
_entity_poly.entity_id
_entity_poly.type
_entity_poly.pdbx_seq_one_letter_code
_entity_poly.pdbx_strand_id
1 'polypeptide(L)'
;MVFGHLFGASREEMWRKLSAELQGRYVQGSFWKGDRVEAAHGPWLVTLDQHAVSTGDVVLVYTRLRAPFVNASGFRFRIYRKSVLSALGKALGMQDIEIGDAAFDDAFVIQGNDDAKVRALFSSPRIRSLLSAQKDVEFGIRDDEGFFGPKFPEGTDEL
;
A
#
# COMPACT_ATOMS: atom_id res chain seq x y z
N MET A 1 -14.95 -10.58 -40.04
CA MET A 1 -15.76 -11.22 -39.01
C MET A 1 -15.24 -10.76 -37.64
N VAL A 2 -16.01 -9.89 -36.98
CA VAL A 2 -15.55 -9.07 -35.85
C VAL A 2 -15.93 -9.77 -34.57
N PHE A 3 -15.02 -10.55 -33.98
CA PHE A 3 -15.18 -11.12 -32.63
C PHE A 3 -14.17 -10.56 -31.61
N GLY A 4 -13.53 -9.41 -31.91
CA GLY A 4 -12.47 -8.83 -31.07
C GLY A 4 -12.92 -7.89 -29.96
N HIS A 5 -14.20 -7.64 -29.74
CA HIS A 5 -14.66 -6.60 -28.79
C HIS A 5 -15.52 -7.10 -27.61
N LEU A 6 -15.55 -8.39 -27.34
CA LEU A 6 -16.34 -8.95 -26.22
C LEU A 6 -15.53 -9.32 -24.97
N PHE A 7 -14.22 -9.23 -25.02
CA PHE A 7 -13.36 -9.39 -23.86
C PHE A 7 -12.69 -8.04 -23.59
N GLY A 8 -12.85 -7.51 -22.37
CA GLY A 8 -12.14 -6.31 -21.90
C GLY A 8 -10.62 -6.43 -22.11
N ALA A 9 -9.91 -5.31 -22.01
CA ALA A 9 -8.46 -5.26 -22.19
C ALA A 9 -7.79 -6.41 -21.43
N SER A 10 -6.82 -7.07 -22.06
CA SER A 10 -6.05 -8.12 -21.41
C SER A 10 -5.35 -7.54 -20.17
N ARG A 11 -5.03 -8.38 -19.19
CA ARG A 11 -4.31 -7.95 -17.99
C ARG A 11 -3.03 -7.20 -18.35
N GLU A 12 -2.28 -7.69 -19.33
CA GLU A 12 -1.06 -7.05 -19.83
C GLU A 12 -1.33 -5.68 -20.46
N GLU A 13 -2.39 -5.55 -21.27
CA GLU A 13 -2.78 -4.26 -21.86
C GLU A 13 -3.14 -3.23 -20.80
N MET A 14 -3.83 -3.63 -19.72
CA MET A 14 -4.13 -2.75 -18.61
C MET A 14 -2.85 -2.27 -17.91
N TRP A 15 -1.89 -3.16 -17.64
CA TRP A 15 -0.62 -2.80 -17.04
C TRP A 15 0.22 -1.88 -17.94
N ARG A 16 0.26 -2.13 -19.24
CA ARG A 16 0.95 -1.27 -20.21
C ARG A 16 0.32 0.12 -20.30
N LYS A 17 -1.01 0.19 -20.34
CA LYS A 17 -1.73 1.48 -20.32
C LYS A 17 -1.43 2.26 -19.05
N LEU A 18 -1.50 1.60 -17.90
CA LEU A 18 -1.20 2.21 -16.61
C LEU A 18 0.25 2.71 -16.53
N SER A 19 1.22 1.94 -17.05
CA SER A 19 2.61 2.39 -17.09
C SER A 19 2.80 3.65 -17.94
N ALA A 20 2.08 3.76 -19.07
CA ALA A 20 2.13 4.96 -19.90
C ALA A 20 1.51 6.18 -19.21
N GLU A 21 0.38 6.01 -18.54
CA GLU A 21 -0.29 7.08 -17.77
C GLU A 21 0.58 7.59 -16.59
N LEU A 22 1.28 6.68 -15.93
CA LEU A 22 2.17 7.00 -14.80
C LEU A 22 3.58 7.44 -15.24
N GLN A 23 3.85 7.50 -16.55
CA GLN A 23 5.18 7.73 -17.11
C GLN A 23 6.23 6.75 -16.54
N GLY A 24 5.78 5.54 -16.25
CA GLY A 24 6.56 4.48 -15.65
C GLY A 24 6.97 3.41 -16.65
N ARG A 25 7.63 2.38 -16.14
CA ARG A 25 8.05 1.20 -16.86
C ARG A 25 7.21 -0.01 -16.49
N TYR A 26 6.57 -0.66 -17.46
CA TYR A 26 5.99 -1.97 -17.26
C TYR A 26 7.11 -3.03 -17.16
N VAL A 27 7.06 -3.84 -16.15
CA VAL A 27 7.95 -4.99 -15.94
C VAL A 27 7.10 -6.24 -15.92
N GLN A 28 7.27 -7.06 -16.95
CA GLN A 28 6.57 -8.33 -17.04
C GLN A 28 7.03 -9.25 -15.91
N GLY A 29 6.08 -9.88 -15.25
CA GLY A 29 6.35 -10.82 -14.21
C GLY A 29 6.99 -12.12 -14.71
N SER A 30 7.49 -12.91 -13.76
CA SER A 30 7.93 -14.28 -13.98
C SER A 30 6.96 -15.24 -13.31
N PHE A 31 7.21 -16.54 -13.41
CA PHE A 31 6.40 -17.58 -12.75
C PHE A 31 6.17 -17.32 -11.24
N TRP A 32 7.13 -16.66 -10.57
CA TRP A 32 7.12 -16.40 -9.12
C TRP A 32 6.84 -14.93 -8.77
N LYS A 33 6.96 -14.00 -9.72
CA LYS A 33 6.77 -12.57 -9.50
C LYS A 33 5.72 -12.06 -10.50
N GLY A 34 4.65 -11.45 -9.99
CA GLY A 34 3.62 -10.83 -10.80
C GLY A 34 4.12 -9.65 -11.64
N ASP A 35 3.28 -9.23 -12.56
CA ASP A 35 3.49 -8.01 -13.33
C ASP A 35 3.52 -6.79 -12.41
N ARG A 36 4.32 -5.79 -12.77
CA ARG A 36 4.41 -4.54 -12.02
C ARG A 36 4.70 -3.35 -12.91
N VAL A 37 4.37 -2.18 -12.40
CA VAL A 37 4.79 -0.88 -12.97
C VAL A 37 5.75 -0.22 -12.00
N GLU A 38 6.85 0.28 -12.51
CA GLU A 38 7.85 1.05 -11.77
C GLU A 38 7.87 2.48 -12.31
N ALA A 39 7.71 3.47 -11.44
CA ALA A 39 7.74 4.88 -11.80
C ALA A 39 8.65 5.66 -10.86
N ALA A 40 9.50 6.52 -11.41
CA ALA A 40 10.33 7.43 -10.62
C ALA A 40 9.50 8.64 -10.17
N HIS A 41 9.60 8.99 -8.89
CA HIS A 41 9.02 10.21 -8.35
C HIS A 41 10.04 10.91 -7.45
N GLY A 42 10.69 11.93 -7.97
CA GLY A 42 11.85 12.53 -7.30
C GLY A 42 12.96 11.50 -7.08
N PRO A 43 13.46 11.32 -5.85
CA PRO A 43 14.48 10.32 -5.54
C PRO A 43 13.90 8.91 -5.34
N TRP A 44 12.58 8.74 -5.41
CA TRP A 44 11.89 7.50 -5.08
C TRP A 44 11.62 6.66 -6.32
N LEU A 45 11.78 5.34 -6.19
CA LEU A 45 11.23 4.39 -7.14
C LEU A 45 9.94 3.83 -6.55
N VAL A 46 8.80 4.22 -7.12
CA VAL A 46 7.49 3.72 -6.71
C VAL A 46 7.15 2.49 -7.55
N THR A 47 6.82 1.40 -6.91
CA THR A 47 6.40 0.15 -7.55
C THR A 47 4.92 -0.09 -7.29
N LEU A 48 4.16 -0.29 -8.34
CA LEU A 48 2.77 -0.73 -8.31
C LEU A 48 2.71 -2.20 -8.72
N ASP A 49 2.20 -3.06 -7.86
CA ASP A 49 2.03 -4.49 -8.13
C ASP A 49 0.73 -5.05 -7.53
N GLN A 50 0.53 -6.35 -7.67
CA GLN A 50 -0.51 -7.09 -6.99
C GLN A 50 0.11 -7.99 -5.92
N HIS A 51 -0.50 -7.99 -4.75
CA HIS A 51 -0.12 -8.82 -3.62
C HIS A 51 -1.25 -9.75 -3.24
N ALA A 52 -0.97 -11.05 -3.23
CA ALA A 52 -1.93 -12.07 -2.85
C ALA A 52 -1.67 -12.52 -1.40
N VAL A 53 -2.72 -12.48 -0.58
CA VAL A 53 -2.68 -12.96 0.80
C VAL A 53 -3.64 -14.14 0.92
N SER A 54 -3.13 -15.28 1.38
CA SER A 54 -3.95 -16.46 1.68
C SER A 54 -4.39 -16.43 3.13
N THR A 55 -5.69 -16.50 3.36
CA THR A 55 -6.31 -16.61 4.68
C THR A 55 -7.03 -17.96 4.81
N GLY A 56 -6.28 -19.06 4.75
CA GLY A 56 -6.83 -20.40 4.70
C GLY A 56 -7.43 -20.73 3.33
N ASP A 57 -8.74 -20.85 3.23
CA ASP A 57 -9.43 -21.25 1.99
C ASP A 57 -9.65 -20.10 1.00
N VAL A 58 -9.34 -18.86 1.38
CA VAL A 58 -9.58 -17.68 0.56
C VAL A 58 -8.24 -17.00 0.22
N VAL A 59 -8.06 -16.69 -1.07
CA VAL A 59 -6.95 -15.84 -1.54
C VAL A 59 -7.51 -14.46 -1.85
N LEU A 60 -7.04 -13.46 -1.11
CA LEU A 60 -7.34 -12.05 -1.35
C LEU A 60 -6.22 -11.42 -2.16
N VAL A 61 -6.57 -10.70 -3.22
CA VAL A 61 -5.59 -10.01 -4.07
C VAL A 61 -5.76 -8.50 -3.89
N TYR A 62 -4.70 -7.86 -3.45
CA TYR A 62 -4.64 -6.41 -3.27
C TYR A 62 -3.78 -5.76 -4.35
N THR A 63 -4.15 -4.55 -4.74
CA THR A 63 -3.23 -3.66 -5.47
C THR A 63 -2.35 -2.97 -4.45
N ARG A 64 -1.04 -2.99 -4.66
CA ARG A 64 -0.05 -2.49 -3.72
C ARG A 64 0.85 -1.45 -4.39
N LEU A 65 1.05 -0.33 -3.71
CA LEU A 65 2.06 0.69 -4.01
C LEU A 65 3.16 0.61 -2.97
N ARG A 66 4.42 0.65 -3.41
CA ARG A 66 5.60 0.54 -2.54
C ARG A 66 6.66 1.55 -2.94
N ALA A 67 7.33 2.11 -1.94
CA ALA A 67 8.47 3.02 -2.14
C ALA A 67 9.53 2.74 -1.05
N PRO A 68 10.61 1.98 -1.35
CA PRO A 68 11.68 1.76 -0.38
C PRO A 68 12.47 3.04 -0.13
N PHE A 69 12.88 3.25 1.12
CA PHE A 69 13.64 4.43 1.54
C PHE A 69 14.52 4.15 2.75
N VAL A 70 15.53 4.99 2.97
CA VAL A 70 16.35 4.94 4.18
C VAL A 70 15.59 5.61 5.32
N ASN A 71 15.18 4.84 6.32
CA ASN A 71 14.46 5.32 7.49
C ASN A 71 15.40 5.61 8.67
N ALA A 72 16.20 6.66 8.55
CA ALA A 72 17.17 7.02 9.59
C ALA A 72 16.54 7.33 10.96
N SER A 73 15.26 7.68 11.00
CA SER A 73 14.56 8.01 12.25
C SER A 73 13.86 6.83 12.90
N GLY A 74 13.79 5.68 12.23
CA GLY A 74 13.01 4.53 12.69
C GLY A 74 11.51 4.80 12.85
N PHE A 75 11.00 5.84 12.18
CA PHE A 75 9.58 6.19 12.26
C PHE A 75 8.74 5.13 11.54
N ARG A 76 7.77 4.57 12.25
CA ARG A 76 6.84 3.58 11.71
C ARG A 76 5.42 3.91 12.12
N PHE A 77 4.50 3.68 11.20
CA PHE A 77 3.07 3.79 11.45
C PHE A 77 2.33 2.84 10.53
N ARG A 78 1.07 2.61 10.88
CA ARG A 78 0.10 1.88 10.10
C ARG A 78 -1.25 2.55 10.24
N ILE A 79 -1.95 2.74 9.15
CA ILE A 79 -3.34 3.17 9.12
C ILE A 79 -4.16 2.23 8.26
N TYR A 80 -5.34 1.87 8.71
CA TYR A 80 -6.29 1.04 7.98
C TYR A 80 -7.72 1.39 8.37
N ARG A 81 -8.68 1.08 7.48
CA ARG A 81 -10.08 1.29 7.80
C ARG A 81 -10.57 0.30 8.86
N LYS A 82 -11.43 0.78 9.77
CA LYS A 82 -12.05 -0.07 10.80
C LYS A 82 -12.87 -1.22 10.20
N SER A 83 -13.43 -1.05 9.00
CA SER A 83 -14.14 -2.11 8.26
C SER A 83 -13.24 -3.29 7.87
N VAL A 84 -11.93 -3.11 7.78
CA VAL A 84 -10.96 -4.15 7.39
C VAL A 84 -10.37 -4.89 8.59
N LEU A 85 -10.71 -4.46 9.81
CA LEU A 85 -10.14 -4.97 11.06
C LEU A 85 -10.25 -6.50 11.22
N SER A 86 -11.33 -7.09 10.71
CA SER A 86 -11.58 -8.54 10.81
C SER A 86 -10.64 -9.39 9.97
N ALA A 87 -10.08 -8.84 8.89
CA ALA A 87 -9.21 -9.56 7.97
C ALA A 87 -7.71 -9.50 8.35
N LEU A 88 -7.30 -8.51 9.13
CA LEU A 88 -5.89 -8.21 9.38
C LEU A 88 -5.35 -8.73 10.72
N GLY A 89 -6.20 -9.28 11.57
CA GLY A 89 -5.82 -9.67 12.94
C GLY A 89 -5.48 -8.44 13.81
N LYS A 90 -5.49 -8.62 15.12
CA LYS A 90 -5.08 -7.56 16.04
C LYS A 90 -3.57 -7.36 15.92
N ALA A 91 -3.12 -6.20 15.46
CA ALA A 91 -1.74 -5.79 15.59
C ALA A 91 -1.42 -5.61 17.08
N LEU A 92 -0.63 -6.53 17.62
CA LEU A 92 -0.25 -6.51 19.04
C LEU A 92 0.84 -5.45 19.25
N GLY A 93 0.60 -4.51 20.16
CA GLY A 93 1.65 -3.72 20.80
C GLY A 93 1.80 -2.25 20.44
N MET A 94 1.00 -1.70 19.51
CA MET A 94 0.97 -0.25 19.25
C MET A 94 -0.33 0.36 19.75
N GLN A 95 -0.25 1.58 20.33
CA GLN A 95 -1.43 2.32 20.79
C GLN A 95 -2.15 2.94 19.60
N ASP A 96 -3.47 2.96 19.67
CA ASP A 96 -4.29 3.69 18.69
C ASP A 96 -4.12 5.20 18.93
N ILE A 97 -3.85 5.92 17.85
CA ILE A 97 -3.59 7.36 17.85
C ILE A 97 -4.76 8.08 17.20
N GLU A 98 -5.36 9.02 17.93
CA GLU A 98 -6.37 9.93 17.38
C GLU A 98 -5.71 11.23 16.91
N ILE A 99 -6.05 11.70 15.71
CA ILE A 99 -5.48 12.91 15.13
C ILE A 99 -6.31 14.16 15.43
N GLY A 100 -7.51 14.00 16.03
CA GLY A 100 -8.42 15.08 16.38
C GLY A 100 -9.38 15.48 15.26
N ASP A 101 -9.50 14.68 14.21
CA ASP A 101 -10.55 14.79 13.20
C ASP A 101 -11.56 13.66 13.41
N ALA A 102 -12.69 13.99 14.03
CA ALA A 102 -13.67 12.99 14.48
C ALA A 102 -14.13 12.05 13.37
N ALA A 103 -14.37 12.57 12.16
CA ALA A 103 -14.82 11.75 11.03
C ALA A 103 -13.72 10.81 10.54
N PHE A 104 -12.47 11.24 10.58
CA PHE A 104 -11.33 10.42 10.20
C PHE A 104 -11.00 9.40 11.28
N ASP A 105 -11.00 9.81 12.55
CA ASP A 105 -10.75 8.94 13.71
C ASP A 105 -11.85 7.86 13.87
N ASP A 106 -13.09 8.17 13.47
CA ASP A 106 -14.16 7.18 13.40
C ASP A 106 -14.01 6.15 12.27
N ALA A 107 -13.44 6.55 11.14
CA ALA A 107 -13.30 5.71 9.96
C ALA A 107 -12.04 4.83 9.98
N PHE A 108 -10.98 5.30 10.64
CA PHE A 108 -9.66 4.67 10.60
C PHE A 108 -9.11 4.30 11.97
N VAL A 109 -8.27 3.28 12.00
CA VAL A 109 -7.35 2.98 13.10
C VAL A 109 -5.97 3.41 12.66
N ILE A 110 -5.30 4.20 13.49
CA ILE A 110 -3.94 4.67 13.27
C ILE A 110 -3.06 4.19 14.43
N GLN A 111 -1.98 3.54 14.09
CA GLN A 111 -0.99 3.04 15.04
C GLN A 111 0.39 3.53 14.64
N GLY A 112 1.26 3.81 15.58
CA GLY A 112 2.60 4.29 15.28
C GLY A 112 3.50 4.32 16.51
N ASN A 113 4.80 4.48 16.27
CA ASN A 113 5.80 4.57 17.32
C ASN A 113 6.18 6.02 17.70
N ASP A 114 5.58 7.01 17.03
CA ASP A 114 5.81 8.44 17.29
C ASP A 114 4.50 9.22 17.02
N ASP A 115 3.77 9.50 18.09
CA ASP A 115 2.46 10.17 18.06
C ASP A 115 2.54 11.57 17.42
N ALA A 116 3.60 12.32 17.69
CA ALA A 116 3.78 13.66 17.15
C ALA A 116 3.98 13.63 15.62
N LYS A 117 4.78 12.69 15.11
CA LYS A 117 4.99 12.52 13.68
C LYS A 117 3.74 12.01 12.97
N VAL A 118 3.00 11.08 13.59
CA VAL A 118 1.72 10.60 13.07
C VAL A 118 0.74 11.75 12.94
N ARG A 119 0.55 12.56 13.98
CA ARG A 119 -0.34 13.74 13.94
C ARG A 119 0.12 14.76 12.90
N ALA A 120 1.42 15.01 12.79
CA ALA A 120 1.97 15.93 11.78
C ALA A 120 1.71 15.42 10.35
N LEU A 121 1.88 14.12 10.08
CA LEU A 121 1.60 13.51 8.78
C LEU A 121 0.12 13.65 8.39
N PHE A 122 -0.77 13.26 9.30
CA PHE A 122 -2.22 13.29 9.06
C PHE A 122 -2.87 14.66 9.31
N SER A 123 -2.10 15.69 9.70
CA SER A 123 -2.58 17.09 9.69
C SER A 123 -2.88 17.57 8.26
N SER A 124 -2.26 16.96 7.24
CA SER A 124 -2.52 17.28 5.84
C SER A 124 -3.93 16.86 5.40
N PRO A 125 -4.83 17.82 5.03
CA PRO A 125 -6.17 17.49 4.54
C PRO A 125 -6.12 16.68 3.24
N ARG A 126 -5.07 16.87 2.42
CA ARG A 126 -4.88 16.14 1.17
C ARG A 126 -4.64 14.66 1.41
N ILE A 127 -3.79 14.31 2.38
CA ILE A 127 -3.53 12.91 2.74
C ILE A 127 -4.80 12.25 3.25
N ARG A 128 -5.52 12.91 4.18
CA ARG A 128 -6.79 12.39 4.70
C ARG A 128 -7.83 12.18 3.60
N SER A 129 -7.96 13.14 2.67
CA SER A 129 -8.88 13.04 1.54
C SER A 129 -8.54 11.86 0.62
N LEU A 130 -7.26 11.65 0.29
CA LEU A 130 -6.82 10.53 -0.55
C LEU A 130 -7.12 9.19 0.10
N LEU A 131 -6.84 9.03 1.39
CA LEU A 131 -7.15 7.81 2.14
C LEU A 131 -8.66 7.59 2.25
N SER A 132 -9.42 8.65 2.52
CA SER A 132 -10.89 8.57 2.65
C SER A 132 -11.57 8.20 1.33
N ALA A 133 -10.96 8.52 0.19
CA ALA A 133 -11.47 8.15 -1.13
C ALA A 133 -11.30 6.64 -1.44
N GLN A 134 -10.44 5.95 -0.71
CA GLN A 134 -10.23 4.51 -0.90
C GLN A 134 -11.23 3.71 -0.06
N LYS A 135 -11.83 2.69 -0.66
CA LYS A 135 -12.81 1.83 0.02
C LYS A 135 -12.16 0.93 1.06
N ASP A 136 -11.08 0.27 0.68
CA ASP A 136 -10.33 -0.65 1.52
C ASP A 136 -8.85 -0.30 1.38
N VAL A 137 -8.31 0.45 2.34
CA VAL A 137 -6.94 0.92 2.31
C VAL A 137 -6.20 0.52 3.57
N GLU A 138 -4.98 0.11 3.38
CA GLU A 138 -3.94 0.03 4.39
C GLU A 138 -2.73 0.82 3.88
N PHE A 139 -2.16 1.66 4.74
CA PHE A 139 -1.00 2.49 4.42
C PHE A 139 -0.07 2.55 5.62
N GLY A 140 1.23 2.45 5.41
CA GLY A 140 2.17 2.48 6.53
C GLY A 140 3.61 2.28 6.12
N ILE A 141 4.49 2.39 7.08
CA ILE A 141 5.94 2.13 6.95
C ILE A 141 6.26 0.80 7.61
N ARG A 142 6.91 -0.09 6.88
CA ARG A 142 7.29 -1.44 7.31
C ARG A 142 8.75 -1.72 7.04
N ASP A 143 9.32 -2.66 7.80
CA ASP A 143 10.69 -3.15 7.64
C ASP A 143 10.78 -4.53 6.97
N ASP A 144 9.66 -5.07 6.54
CA ASP A 144 9.57 -6.36 5.86
C ASP A 144 8.42 -6.42 4.84
N GLU A 145 8.41 -7.43 4.00
CA GLU A 145 7.30 -7.71 3.07
C GLU A 145 6.20 -8.61 3.67
N GLY A 146 6.18 -8.78 4.98
CA GLY A 146 5.25 -9.65 5.70
C GLY A 146 5.91 -10.95 6.17
N PHE A 147 5.13 -11.83 6.83
CA PHE A 147 5.63 -13.01 7.58
C PHE A 147 6.51 -13.95 6.76
N PHE A 148 6.31 -14.04 5.45
CA PHE A 148 7.08 -14.89 4.54
C PHE A 148 7.99 -14.10 3.59
N GLY A 149 7.97 -12.75 3.68
CA GLY A 149 8.79 -11.88 2.86
C GLY A 149 10.20 -11.69 3.43
N PRO A 150 11.16 -11.29 2.59
CA PRO A 150 12.48 -10.92 3.07
C PRO A 150 12.39 -9.66 3.93
N LYS A 151 13.19 -9.61 5.00
CA LYS A 151 13.44 -8.35 5.69
C LYS A 151 14.27 -7.44 4.79
N PHE A 152 13.98 -6.15 4.82
CA PHE A 152 14.82 -5.19 4.14
C PHE A 152 16.20 -5.08 4.81
N PRO A 153 17.23 -4.63 4.08
CA PRO A 153 18.51 -4.30 4.69
C PRO A 153 18.35 -3.36 5.87
N GLU A 154 19.23 -3.47 6.86
CA GLU A 154 19.20 -2.62 8.06
C GLU A 154 19.15 -1.12 7.68
N GLY A 155 18.24 -0.37 8.28
CA GLY A 155 18.02 1.04 8.01
C GLY A 155 17.18 1.34 6.76
N THR A 156 16.70 0.32 6.04
CA THR A 156 15.78 0.49 4.91
C THR A 156 14.40 0.02 5.31
N ASP A 157 13.41 0.88 5.15
CA ASP A 157 11.99 0.57 5.32
C ASP A 157 11.24 0.83 4.00
N GLU A 158 10.02 0.35 3.90
CA GLU A 158 9.15 0.54 2.75
C GLU A 158 7.85 1.24 3.18
N LEU A 159 7.46 2.23 2.38
CA LEU A 159 6.21 2.95 2.50
C LEU A 159 5.15 2.29 1.64
#